data_8d34614b4e1e3ec827488962847523df
#
_entry.id   8d34614b4e1e3ec827488962847523df
#
_cell.length_a   1.000
_cell.length_b   1.000
_cell.length_c   1.000
_cell.angle_alpha   90.00
_cell.angle_beta   90.00
_cell.angle_gamma   90.00
#
_symmetry.space_group_name_H-M   'P 1'
#
loop_
_entity.id
_entity.type
_entity.pdbx_description
1 polymer ?
#
loop_
_entity_poly.entity_id
_entity_poly.type
_entity_poly.pdbx_seq_one_letter_code
_entity_poly.pdbx_strand_id
1 'polypeptide(L)'
;MYVYDSNGTVVELGDVINAGGEGEVRAVVGDGATVAKLYREPTPERRAKIQNMVALHDKIMAVQAGVLRAVCWPRQALYADSEAAEFIGF
;
A
#
# COMPACT_ATOMS: atom_id res chain seq x y z
N MET A 1 -14.99 0.62 0.56
CA MET A 1 -14.17 0.89 -0.63
C MET A 1 -13.36 -0.33 -0.97
N TYR A 2 -13.40 -0.75 -2.22
CA TYR A 2 -12.64 -1.92 -2.67
C TYR A 2 -11.51 -1.51 -3.58
N VAL A 3 -10.33 -2.04 -3.30
CA VAL A 3 -9.14 -1.88 -4.14
C VAL A 3 -8.55 -3.26 -4.40
N TYR A 4 -7.48 -3.35 -5.15
CA TYR A 4 -6.88 -4.63 -5.54
C TYR A 4 -5.39 -4.61 -5.30
N ASP A 5 -4.83 -5.76 -4.91
CA ASP A 5 -3.38 -5.94 -4.88
C ASP A 5 -2.81 -6.27 -6.26
N SER A 6 -1.51 -6.50 -6.36
CA SER A 6 -0.85 -6.78 -7.63
C SER A 6 -1.26 -8.12 -8.26
N ASN A 7 -1.87 -9.01 -7.49
CA ASN A 7 -2.38 -10.29 -7.97
C ASN A 7 -3.86 -10.24 -8.38
N GLY A 8 -4.49 -9.07 -8.28
CA GLY A 8 -5.90 -8.91 -8.56
C GLY A 8 -6.81 -9.35 -7.41
N THR A 9 -6.25 -9.61 -6.23
CA THR A 9 -7.05 -9.95 -5.05
C THR A 9 -7.66 -8.69 -4.46
N VAL A 10 -8.96 -8.73 -4.16
CA VAL A 10 -9.69 -7.59 -3.61
C VAL A 10 -9.26 -7.33 -2.16
N VAL A 11 -9.10 -6.06 -1.84
CA VAL A 11 -8.84 -5.57 -0.48
C VAL A 11 -9.93 -4.57 -0.13
N GLU A 12 -10.64 -4.82 0.96
CA GLU A 12 -11.67 -3.88 1.44
C GLU A 12 -11.05 -2.87 2.39
N LEU A 13 -11.23 -1.58 2.10
CA LEU A 13 -10.78 -0.49 2.94
C LEU A 13 -11.95 0.10 3.71
N GLY A 14 -11.71 0.37 5.00
CA GLY A 14 -12.68 0.99 5.90
C GLY A 14 -12.50 2.50 6.00
N ASP A 15 -12.72 3.03 7.21
CA ASP A 15 -12.74 4.46 7.46
C ASP A 15 -11.39 5.13 7.23
N VAL A 16 -11.43 6.41 6.88
CA VAL A 16 -10.24 7.25 6.83
C VAL A 16 -9.76 7.50 8.26
N ILE A 17 -8.51 7.13 8.54
CA ILE A 17 -7.87 7.33 9.83
C ILE A 17 -7.19 8.70 9.86
N ASN A 18 -6.58 9.09 8.74
CA ASN A 18 -5.86 10.34 8.61
C ASN A 18 -5.87 10.79 7.16
N ALA A 19 -5.80 12.10 6.93
CA ALA A 19 -5.74 12.68 5.59
C ALA A 19 -4.80 13.88 5.59
N GLY A 20 -4.09 14.06 4.48
CA GLY A 20 -3.14 15.16 4.30
C GLY A 20 -2.99 15.55 2.84
N GLY A 21 -1.95 16.34 2.54
CA GLY A 21 -1.70 16.84 1.19
C GLY A 21 -1.41 15.77 0.16
N GLU A 22 -0.77 14.67 0.55
CA GLU A 22 -0.41 13.58 -0.36
C GLU A 22 -1.54 12.58 -0.61
N GLY A 23 -2.47 12.45 0.32
CA GLY A 23 -3.55 11.48 0.23
C GLY A 23 -4.15 11.15 1.57
N GLU A 24 -4.68 9.95 1.70
CA GLU A 24 -5.36 9.51 2.92
C GLU A 24 -4.87 8.14 3.37
N VAL A 25 -4.95 7.91 4.68
CA VAL A 25 -4.70 6.60 5.30
C VAL A 25 -6.03 6.01 5.73
N ARG A 26 -6.29 4.77 5.32
CA ARG A 26 -7.52 4.04 5.65
C ARG A 26 -7.22 2.76 6.40
N ALA A 27 -8.15 2.37 7.26
CA ALA A 27 -8.13 1.05 7.86
C ALA A 27 -8.32 -0.03 6.79
N VAL A 28 -7.74 -1.21 7.03
CA VAL A 28 -8.00 -2.41 6.22
C VAL A 28 -9.01 -3.26 6.97
N VAL A 29 -10.15 -3.56 6.34
CA VAL A 29 -11.20 -4.36 6.97
C VAL A 29 -10.69 -5.78 7.20
N GLY A 30 -10.86 -6.26 8.43
CA GLY A 30 -10.42 -7.60 8.83
C GLY A 30 -8.95 -7.70 9.25
N ASP A 31 -8.20 -6.60 9.19
CA ASP A 31 -6.80 -6.58 9.63
C ASP A 31 -6.50 -5.28 10.39
N GLY A 32 -6.66 -5.32 11.72
CA GLY A 32 -6.47 -4.16 12.58
C GLY A 32 -5.01 -3.71 12.73
N ALA A 33 -4.05 -4.50 12.27
CA ALA A 33 -2.63 -4.18 12.34
C ALA A 33 -2.10 -3.54 11.05
N THR A 34 -2.93 -3.46 10.02
CA THR A 34 -2.53 -2.97 8.68
C THR A 34 -3.36 -1.75 8.31
N VAL A 35 -2.71 -0.81 7.65
CA VAL A 35 -3.37 0.37 7.07
C VAL A 35 -2.99 0.48 5.59
N ALA A 36 -3.81 1.18 4.83
CA ALA A 36 -3.54 1.49 3.43
C ALA A 36 -3.39 3.00 3.26
N LYS A 37 -2.43 3.41 2.45
CA LYS A 37 -2.25 4.80 2.06
C LYS A 37 -2.63 4.94 0.59
N LEU A 38 -3.61 5.81 0.31
CA LEU A 38 -4.04 6.14 -1.04
C LEU A 38 -3.53 7.53 -1.41
N TYR A 39 -2.83 7.63 -2.53
CA TYR A 39 -2.32 8.89 -3.03
C TYR A 39 -3.44 9.71 -3.67
N ARG A 40 -3.45 11.03 -3.40
CA ARG A 40 -4.34 11.97 -4.08
C ARG A 40 -3.95 12.10 -5.55
N GLU A 41 -2.64 12.11 -5.82
CA GLU A 41 -2.08 12.19 -7.17
C GLU A 41 -1.11 11.03 -7.40
N PRO A 42 -1.60 9.84 -7.77
CA PRO A 42 -0.73 8.74 -8.12
C PRO A 42 0.07 9.08 -9.39
N THR A 43 1.39 8.94 -9.32
CA THR A 43 2.28 9.23 -10.44
C THR A 43 3.06 7.99 -10.84
N PRO A 44 3.59 7.90 -12.07
CA PRO A 44 4.46 6.81 -12.48
C PRO A 44 5.70 6.67 -11.59
N GLU A 45 6.24 7.77 -11.09
CA GLU A 45 7.38 7.79 -10.17
C GLU A 45 7.02 7.16 -8.83
N ARG A 46 5.86 7.51 -8.28
CA ARG A 46 5.36 6.90 -7.03
C ARG A 46 5.11 5.42 -7.20
N ARG A 47 4.52 5.03 -8.32
CA ARG A 47 4.29 3.63 -8.64
C ARG A 47 5.61 2.84 -8.66
N ALA A 48 6.61 3.33 -9.39
CA ALA A 48 7.91 2.68 -9.49
C ALA A 48 8.59 2.57 -8.13
N LYS A 49 8.56 3.64 -7.33
CA LYS A 49 9.12 3.65 -5.98
C LYS A 49 8.48 2.58 -5.10
N ILE A 50 7.15 2.54 -5.05
CA ILE A 50 6.43 1.59 -4.20
C ILE A 50 6.65 0.16 -4.69
N GLN A 51 6.62 -0.09 -5.98
CA GLN A 51 6.89 -1.42 -6.53
C GLN A 51 8.29 -1.91 -6.17
N ASN A 52 9.30 -1.05 -6.20
CA ASN A 52 10.66 -1.38 -5.78
C ASN A 52 10.73 -1.69 -4.28
N MET A 53 10.06 -0.91 -3.45
CA MET A 53 10.03 -1.15 -2.00
C MET A 53 9.34 -2.47 -1.67
N VAL A 54 8.24 -2.78 -2.34
CA VAL A 54 7.53 -4.07 -2.18
C VAL A 54 8.43 -5.23 -2.58
N ALA A 55 9.15 -5.12 -3.68
CA ALA A 55 10.08 -6.17 -4.13
C ALA A 55 11.21 -6.44 -3.14
N LEU A 56 11.62 -5.42 -2.36
CA LEU A 56 12.67 -5.57 -1.35
C LEU A 56 12.15 -6.02 0.01
N HIS A 57 10.83 -6.02 0.21
CA HIS A 57 10.21 -6.29 1.50
C HIS A 57 10.69 -7.60 2.12
N ASP A 58 10.65 -8.70 1.37
CA ASP A 58 11.00 -10.02 1.90
C ASP A 58 12.48 -10.11 2.27
N LYS A 59 13.36 -9.48 1.50
CA LYS A 59 14.79 -9.46 1.78
C LYS A 59 15.08 -8.70 3.07
N ILE A 60 14.46 -7.55 3.27
CA ILE A 60 14.64 -6.73 4.46
C ILE A 60 13.99 -7.41 5.66
N MET A 61 12.83 -8.04 5.49
CA MET A 61 12.15 -8.80 6.55
C MET A 61 13.01 -9.94 7.07
N ALA A 62 13.71 -10.65 6.19
CA ALA A 62 14.58 -11.76 6.57
C ALA A 62 15.77 -11.31 7.40
N VAL A 63 16.25 -10.07 7.22
CA VAL A 63 17.48 -9.56 7.84
C VAL A 63 17.18 -8.58 8.98
N GLN A 64 16.22 -7.68 8.79
CA GLN A 64 15.96 -6.57 9.71
C GLN A 64 14.47 -6.25 9.85
N ALA A 65 13.70 -7.18 10.39
CA ALA A 65 12.26 -7.01 10.57
C ALA A 65 11.89 -5.75 11.38
N GLY A 66 12.70 -5.36 12.36
CA GLY A 66 12.47 -4.15 13.15
C GLY A 66 12.52 -2.86 12.35
N VAL A 67 13.33 -2.80 11.28
CA VAL A 67 13.44 -1.64 10.40
C VAL A 67 12.14 -1.45 9.63
N LEU A 68 11.52 -2.53 9.14
CA LEU A 68 10.26 -2.46 8.39
C LEU A 68 9.13 -1.87 9.24
N ARG A 69 9.09 -2.21 10.52
CA ARG A 69 8.09 -1.67 11.44
C ARG A 69 8.32 -0.18 11.71
N ALA A 70 9.58 0.20 11.91
CA ALA A 70 9.92 1.58 12.24
C ALA A 70 9.68 2.56 11.09
N VAL A 71 9.86 2.13 9.83
CA VAL A 71 9.75 3.00 8.65
C VAL A 71 8.46 2.82 7.86
N CYS A 72 7.51 2.04 8.34
CA CYS A 72 6.24 1.79 7.65
C CYS A 72 6.45 1.33 6.20
N TRP A 73 7.27 0.30 6.02
CA TRP A 73 7.64 -0.19 4.69
C TRP A 73 6.45 -0.79 3.94
N PRO A 74 6.22 -0.42 2.67
CA PRO A 74 5.10 -0.98 1.90
C PRO A 74 5.21 -2.49 1.74
N ARG A 75 4.10 -3.19 1.98
CA ARG A 75 4.01 -4.65 1.79
C ARG A 75 3.46 -5.00 0.42
N GLN A 76 2.54 -4.19 -0.10
CA GLN A 76 1.87 -4.39 -1.38
C GLN A 76 1.58 -3.05 -2.01
N ALA A 77 1.63 -3.00 -3.35
CA ALA A 77 1.06 -1.89 -4.10
C ALA A 77 -0.44 -2.13 -4.27
N LEU A 78 -1.23 -1.08 -4.28
CA LEU A 78 -2.68 -1.14 -4.44
C LEU A 78 -3.12 -0.46 -5.74
N TYR A 79 -4.17 -1.01 -6.34
CA TYR A 79 -4.66 -0.59 -7.65
C TYR A 79 -6.18 -0.42 -7.60
N ALA A 80 -6.70 0.46 -8.45
CA ALA A 80 -8.14 0.66 -8.59
C ALA A 80 -8.81 -0.46 -9.38
N ASP A 81 -8.04 -1.27 -10.12
CA ASP A 81 -8.52 -2.33 -10.99
C ASP A 81 -7.85 -3.68 -10.69
N SER A 82 -8.51 -4.77 -11.05
CA SER A 82 -8.00 -6.12 -10.82
C SER A 82 -6.84 -6.52 -11.73
N GLU A 83 -6.54 -5.74 -12.76
CA GLU A 83 -5.44 -6.01 -13.70
C GLU A 83 -4.15 -5.27 -13.33
N ALA A 84 -4.12 -4.58 -12.21
CA ALA A 84 -2.98 -3.82 -11.70
C ALA A 84 -2.50 -2.74 -12.68
N ALA A 85 -3.42 -2.13 -13.43
CA ALA A 85 -3.10 -1.08 -14.39
C ALA A 85 -3.12 0.32 -13.76
N GLU A 86 -4.03 0.57 -12.82
CA GLU A 86 -4.24 1.89 -12.22
C GLU A 86 -3.76 1.92 -10.78
N PHE A 87 -2.48 2.26 -10.58
CA PHE A 87 -1.87 2.39 -9.27
C PHE A 87 -2.49 3.55 -8.47
N ILE A 88 -2.83 3.29 -7.20
CA ILE A 88 -3.44 4.31 -6.32
C ILE A 88 -2.76 4.43 -4.94
N GLY A 89 -1.90 3.50 -4.55
CA GLY A 89 -1.28 3.57 -3.22
C GLY A 89 -0.63 2.27 -2.76
N PHE A 90 -0.58 2.09 -1.46
CA PHE A 90 0.03 0.90 -0.89
C PHE A 90 -0.48 0.57 0.51
#